data_a680770f99ddf71c3dd19e1022f29e79
#
_entry.id   a680770f99ddf71c3dd19e1022f29e79
#
_cell.length_a   1.000
_cell.length_b   1.000
_cell.length_c   1.000
_cell.angle_alpha   90.00
_cell.angle_beta   90.00
_cell.angle_gamma   90.00
#
_symmetry.space_group_name_H-M   'P 1'
#
loop_
_entity.id
_entity.type
_entity.pdbx_description
1 polymer ?
#
loop_
_entity_poly.entity_id
_entity_poly.type
_entity_poly.pdbx_seq_one_letter_code
_entity_poly.pdbx_strand_id
1 'polypeptide(L)'
;LGLLMFWGLATLMADRTPIVVGLLHSQTGPFAGIERATLEAEVLAIDEINRQGGLMGRPVRYVTSNGATDAAAFAREAEHLIRGERVCVLFGGSTTEIRKEIVPVVEAANHLLVYPHPYEGLEQSSNVVYTGPLPNQQMAAAVYWCIAKRSAKTFFLVGDRSDAARCANAIASDQLVGLGAEQIGNIYLAPTDDVAMTVREIAERKPDVILSTLTGAPWISLLRALRAASIGLPQTTVIHWSIYPETSDTLPRESMQDTFVVTTSTEHGPTVLEATATTAVSPASTGILSPSDFSTPPSVRNCPSIALWAQAVREAGTADAGRVRMAMMRQGLASREGIITVDPVTQHTWLTVSIARVTASGGLEPVWTGKQALRPVPFPISRSREAWEQLVADTVRSQQGSATPAPTEQIPESGSRRP
;
A
#
# COMPACT_ATOMS: atom_id res chain seq x y z
N LEU A 1 56.21 -1.36 6.45
CA LEU A 1 55.58 -1.35 7.82
C LEU A 1 54.67 -0.14 8.01
N GLY A 2 55.04 1.10 7.56
CA GLY A 2 54.24 2.31 7.70
C GLY A 2 52.88 2.29 6.98
N LEU A 3 52.78 1.71 5.78
CA LEU A 3 51.55 1.59 5.01
C LEU A 3 50.54 0.61 5.66
N LEU A 4 51.02 -0.50 6.24
CA LEU A 4 50.18 -1.46 6.95
C LEU A 4 49.64 -0.90 8.27
N MET A 5 50.40 -0.03 8.96
CA MET A 5 49.94 0.67 10.15
C MET A 5 48.87 1.73 9.82
N PHE A 6 49.01 2.42 8.70
CA PHE A 6 48.01 3.42 8.25
C PHE A 6 46.66 2.77 7.85
N TRP A 7 46.68 1.60 7.22
CA TRP A 7 45.51 0.80 6.93
C TRP A 7 44.82 0.25 8.21
N GLY A 8 45.64 -0.19 9.18
CA GLY A 8 45.14 -0.65 10.48
C GLY A 8 44.50 0.45 11.32
N LEU A 9 45.02 1.71 11.29
CA LEU A 9 44.39 2.84 11.98
C LEU A 9 43.14 3.34 11.26
N ALA A 10 43.07 3.31 9.94
CA ALA A 10 41.85 3.70 9.17
C ALA A 10 40.67 2.75 9.44
N THR A 11 40.93 1.46 9.65
CA THR A 11 39.90 0.49 10.06
C THR A 11 39.44 0.66 11.51
N LEU A 12 40.28 1.26 12.38
CA LEU A 12 39.93 1.55 13.78
C LEU A 12 39.06 2.82 13.95
N MET A 13 38.98 3.69 12.93
CA MET A 13 38.17 4.90 12.95
C MET A 13 36.89 4.82 12.11
N ALA A 14 36.52 3.63 11.63
CA ALA A 14 35.23 3.45 10.97
C ALA A 14 34.12 3.80 11.96
N ASP A 15 33.27 4.76 11.61
CA ASP A 15 32.09 5.12 12.40
C ASP A 15 31.20 3.88 12.56
N ARG A 16 31.14 3.34 13.77
CA ARG A 16 30.32 2.18 14.14
C ARG A 16 29.01 2.57 14.80
N THR A 17 28.70 3.87 14.87
CA THR A 17 27.45 4.35 15.41
C THR A 17 26.29 3.76 14.61
N PRO A 18 25.28 3.16 15.25
CA PRO A 18 24.15 2.59 14.55
C PRO A 18 23.45 3.61 13.63
N ILE A 19 23.00 3.16 12.46
CA ILE A 19 22.07 3.89 11.63
C ILE A 19 20.69 3.66 12.22
N VAL A 20 19.99 4.71 12.64
CA VAL A 20 18.69 4.59 13.32
C VAL A 20 17.58 4.91 12.34
N VAL A 21 16.59 4.01 12.20
CA VAL A 21 15.40 4.18 11.37
C VAL A 21 14.14 4.16 12.22
N GLY A 22 13.09 4.86 11.79
CA GLY A 22 11.79 4.88 12.45
C GLY A 22 10.79 4.00 11.70
N LEU A 23 10.11 3.09 12.41
CA LEU A 23 9.01 2.26 11.90
C LEU A 23 7.72 2.74 12.55
N LEU A 24 6.89 3.44 11.77
CA LEU A 24 5.71 4.16 12.24
C LEU A 24 4.45 3.46 11.72
N HIS A 25 3.89 2.58 12.54
CA HIS A 25 2.77 1.71 12.19
C HIS A 25 1.69 1.68 13.27
N SER A 26 0.44 1.36 12.87
CA SER A 26 -0.64 1.04 13.81
C SER A 26 -0.38 -0.33 14.43
N GLN A 27 0.01 -0.38 15.70
CA GLN A 27 0.20 -1.63 16.44
C GLN A 27 -1.04 -2.02 17.24
N THR A 28 -2.02 -1.12 17.34
CA THR A 28 -3.31 -1.31 18.01
C THR A 28 -4.43 -0.74 17.15
N GLY A 29 -5.68 -1.21 17.40
CA GLY A 29 -6.85 -0.76 16.65
C GLY A 29 -7.13 -1.57 15.39
N PRO A 30 -8.09 -1.14 14.55
CA PRO A 30 -8.58 -1.91 13.41
C PRO A 30 -7.54 -2.14 12.30
N PHE A 31 -6.51 -1.32 12.19
CA PHE A 31 -5.45 -1.48 11.18
C PHE A 31 -4.26 -2.32 11.67
N ALA A 32 -4.23 -2.71 12.96
CA ALA A 32 -3.09 -3.41 13.56
C ALA A 32 -2.73 -4.73 12.85
N GLY A 33 -3.72 -5.45 12.32
CA GLY A 33 -3.50 -6.70 11.61
C GLY A 33 -2.68 -6.51 10.33
N ILE A 34 -3.04 -5.52 9.50
CA ILE A 34 -2.35 -5.19 8.24
C ILE A 34 -0.95 -4.65 8.52
N GLU A 35 -0.90 -3.64 9.39
CA GLU A 35 0.32 -2.93 9.72
C GLU A 35 1.36 -3.86 10.36
N ARG A 36 0.91 -4.86 11.14
CA ARG A 36 1.79 -5.86 11.74
C ARG A 36 2.56 -6.65 10.68
N ALA A 37 1.91 -7.08 9.60
CA ALA A 37 2.58 -7.82 8.53
C ALA A 37 3.65 -6.98 7.83
N THR A 38 3.38 -5.69 7.61
CA THR A 38 4.35 -4.75 7.03
C THR A 38 5.52 -4.52 7.99
N LEU A 39 5.23 -4.27 9.28
CA LEU A 39 6.25 -4.08 10.31
C LEU A 39 7.16 -5.31 10.45
N GLU A 40 6.59 -6.51 10.49
CA GLU A 40 7.35 -7.77 10.58
C GLU A 40 8.26 -7.95 9.36
N ALA A 41 7.78 -7.63 8.15
CA ALA A 41 8.60 -7.69 6.94
C ALA A 41 9.76 -6.69 6.96
N GLU A 42 9.53 -5.47 7.45
CA GLU A 42 10.56 -4.45 7.62
C GLU A 42 11.62 -4.86 8.66
N VAL A 43 11.18 -5.38 9.80
CA VAL A 43 12.09 -5.89 10.85
C VAL A 43 12.94 -7.05 10.32
N LEU A 44 12.33 -8.04 9.65
CA LEU A 44 13.07 -9.15 9.06
C LEU A 44 14.09 -8.70 8.02
N ALA A 45 13.76 -7.68 7.22
CA ALA A 45 14.68 -7.12 6.24
C ALA A 45 15.87 -6.40 6.91
N ILE A 46 15.61 -5.65 7.98
CA ILE A 46 16.65 -4.96 8.76
C ILE A 46 17.58 -5.99 9.45
N ASP A 47 17.01 -7.02 10.05
CA ASP A 47 17.78 -8.08 10.71
C ASP A 47 18.69 -8.81 9.72
N GLU A 48 18.19 -9.03 8.49
CA GLU A 48 19.00 -9.62 7.42
C GLU A 48 20.15 -8.71 6.99
N ILE A 49 19.89 -7.39 6.83
CA ILE A 49 20.93 -6.40 6.55
C ILE A 49 22.01 -6.44 7.64
N ASN A 50 21.61 -6.52 8.91
CA ASN A 50 22.51 -6.59 10.03
C ASN A 50 23.34 -7.89 10.05
N ARG A 51 22.72 -9.01 9.71
CA ARG A 51 23.41 -10.31 9.61
C ARG A 51 24.49 -10.32 8.52
N GLN A 52 24.31 -9.47 7.49
CA GLN A 52 25.30 -9.25 6.43
C GLN A 52 26.37 -8.20 6.77
N GLY A 53 26.42 -7.69 8.00
CA GLY A 53 27.39 -6.69 8.43
C GLY A 53 26.89 -5.24 8.40
N GLY A 54 25.58 -5.04 8.24
CA GLY A 54 24.95 -3.75 8.28
C GLY A 54 25.08 -2.94 6.98
N LEU A 55 24.95 -1.63 7.11
CA LEU A 55 25.13 -0.68 6.02
C LEU A 55 26.41 0.11 6.26
N MET A 56 27.34 0.10 5.30
CA MET A 56 28.66 0.76 5.42
C MET A 56 29.44 0.30 6.67
N GLY A 57 29.28 -1.00 7.09
CA GLY A 57 29.89 -1.54 8.31
C GLY A 57 29.25 -1.06 9.62
N ARG A 58 28.09 -0.40 9.56
CA ARG A 58 27.32 0.10 10.71
C ARG A 58 26.05 -0.73 10.87
N PRO A 59 25.68 -1.16 12.08
CA PRO A 59 24.42 -1.82 12.32
C PRO A 59 23.25 -0.86 12.08
N VAL A 60 22.11 -1.38 11.59
CA VAL A 60 20.85 -0.65 11.49
C VAL A 60 20.03 -0.96 12.75
N ARG A 61 19.68 0.06 13.51
CA ARG A 61 18.75 -0.01 14.65
C ARG A 61 17.43 0.59 14.26
N TYR A 62 16.34 -0.02 14.62
CA TYR A 62 15.02 0.55 14.42
C TYR A 62 14.39 0.99 15.74
N VAL A 63 13.52 2.00 15.66
CA VAL A 63 12.65 2.45 16.74
C VAL A 63 11.22 2.34 16.21
N THR A 64 10.40 1.55 16.88
CA THR A 64 8.98 1.42 16.52
C THR A 64 8.16 2.46 17.25
N SER A 65 7.16 3.04 16.59
CA SER A 65 6.18 3.92 17.21
C SER A 65 4.77 3.54 16.80
N ASN A 66 3.82 3.75 17.69
CA ASN A 66 2.42 3.36 17.54
C ASN A 66 1.50 4.60 17.61
N GLY A 67 1.02 5.06 16.47
CA GLY A 67 -0.01 6.11 16.41
C GLY A 67 -1.43 5.60 16.62
N ALA A 68 -1.62 4.30 16.88
CA ALA A 68 -2.91 3.61 16.93
C ALA A 68 -3.75 3.86 15.68
N THR A 69 -4.83 4.65 15.76
CA THR A 69 -5.69 5.05 14.63
C THR A 69 -5.88 6.56 14.55
N ASP A 70 -5.17 7.32 15.39
CA ASP A 70 -5.29 8.76 15.47
C ASP A 70 -4.22 9.42 14.58
N ALA A 71 -4.66 10.08 13.51
CA ALA A 71 -3.77 10.74 12.57
C ALA A 71 -2.91 11.83 13.23
N ALA A 72 -3.45 12.58 14.19
CA ALA A 72 -2.69 13.57 14.95
C ALA A 72 -1.65 12.92 15.88
N ALA A 73 -1.94 11.73 16.43
CA ALA A 73 -0.96 10.95 17.19
C ALA A 73 0.19 10.50 16.28
N PHE A 74 -0.10 10.03 15.07
CA PHE A 74 0.93 9.67 14.09
C PHE A 74 1.84 10.85 13.73
N ALA A 75 1.27 12.05 13.57
CA ALA A 75 2.07 13.26 13.32
C ALA A 75 3.01 13.58 14.51
N ARG A 76 2.52 13.48 15.75
CA ARG A 76 3.35 13.66 16.95
C ARG A 76 4.45 12.61 17.07
N GLU A 77 4.13 11.35 16.79
CA GLU A 77 5.10 10.26 16.79
C GLU A 77 6.16 10.41 15.69
N ALA A 78 5.76 10.86 14.49
CA ALA A 78 6.70 11.19 13.42
C ALA A 78 7.68 12.30 13.86
N GLU A 79 7.17 13.38 14.48
CA GLU A 79 8.02 14.46 15.01
C GLU A 79 8.97 13.94 16.11
N HIS A 80 8.47 13.11 17.03
CA HIS A 80 9.29 12.49 18.08
C HIS A 80 10.40 11.60 17.49
N LEU A 81 10.09 10.75 16.52
CA LEU A 81 11.09 9.90 15.87
C LEU A 81 12.18 10.74 15.16
N ILE A 82 11.78 11.81 14.46
CA ILE A 82 12.71 12.67 13.74
C ILE A 82 13.59 13.48 14.72
N ARG A 83 12.99 14.18 15.67
CA ARG A 83 13.69 15.15 16.53
C ARG A 83 14.25 14.53 17.81
N GLY A 84 13.53 13.61 18.43
CA GLY A 84 13.90 12.94 19.69
C GLY A 84 14.86 11.78 19.46
N GLU A 85 14.43 10.79 18.66
CA GLU A 85 15.22 9.59 18.38
C GLU A 85 16.26 9.80 17.26
N ARG A 86 16.16 10.89 16.51
CA ARG A 86 17.07 11.28 15.41
C ARG A 86 17.20 10.17 14.37
N VAL A 87 16.08 9.58 14.00
CA VAL A 87 16.05 8.60 12.92
C VAL A 87 16.46 9.26 11.60
N CYS A 88 17.06 8.50 10.69
CA CYS A 88 17.47 9.04 9.38
C CYS A 88 16.41 8.87 8.29
N VAL A 89 15.40 8.05 8.53
CA VAL A 89 14.28 7.78 7.65
C VAL A 89 13.08 7.28 8.47
N LEU A 90 11.87 7.57 7.99
CA LEU A 90 10.63 6.97 8.49
C LEU A 90 10.11 5.96 7.46
N PHE A 91 9.60 4.83 7.93
CA PHE A 91 8.84 3.85 7.15
C PHE A 91 7.44 3.73 7.74
N GLY A 92 6.42 3.58 6.89
CA GLY A 92 5.05 3.41 7.33
C GLY A 92 4.12 4.55 6.94
N GLY A 93 3.17 4.90 7.82
CA GLY A 93 2.21 5.98 7.59
C GLY A 93 0.81 5.52 7.18
N SER A 94 0.51 4.25 7.38
CA SER A 94 -0.82 3.62 7.35
C SER A 94 -1.82 4.16 6.29
N THR A 95 -2.91 4.79 6.74
CA THR A 95 -4.00 5.26 5.85
C THR A 95 -3.71 6.62 5.22
N THR A 96 -4.56 7.01 4.28
CA THR A 96 -4.54 8.33 3.64
C THR A 96 -4.64 9.47 4.63
N GLU A 97 -5.55 9.38 5.58
CA GLU A 97 -5.77 10.40 6.60
C GLU A 97 -4.53 10.56 7.48
N ILE A 98 -3.93 9.45 7.86
CA ILE A 98 -2.68 9.41 8.64
C ILE A 98 -1.52 10.00 7.84
N ARG A 99 -1.35 9.58 6.59
CA ARG A 99 -0.27 10.08 5.72
C ARG A 99 -0.36 11.59 5.54
N LYS A 100 -1.55 12.13 5.32
CA LYS A 100 -1.78 13.58 5.16
C LYS A 100 -1.35 14.40 6.39
N GLU A 101 -1.40 13.84 7.59
CA GLU A 101 -0.90 14.50 8.80
C GLU A 101 0.63 14.32 8.99
N ILE A 102 1.20 13.23 8.50
CA ILE A 102 2.65 12.96 8.62
C ILE A 102 3.44 13.79 7.60
N VAL A 103 2.97 13.92 6.36
CA VAL A 103 3.70 14.56 5.26
C VAL A 103 4.14 15.97 5.61
N PRO A 104 3.30 16.88 6.16
CA PRO A 104 3.75 18.22 6.58
C PRO A 104 4.87 18.19 7.62
N VAL A 105 4.87 17.25 8.55
CA VAL A 105 5.93 17.09 9.56
C VAL A 105 7.25 16.71 8.91
N VAL A 106 7.21 15.75 7.97
CA VAL A 106 8.39 15.29 7.23
C VAL A 106 8.96 16.40 6.33
N GLU A 107 8.10 17.16 5.66
CA GLU A 107 8.48 18.30 4.83
C GLU A 107 9.11 19.44 5.65
N ALA A 108 8.48 19.82 6.76
CA ALA A 108 8.99 20.86 7.66
C ALA A 108 10.36 20.50 8.25
N ALA A 109 10.64 19.22 8.46
CA ALA A 109 11.92 18.71 8.91
C ALA A 109 12.92 18.45 7.76
N ASN A 110 12.53 18.65 6.50
CA ASN A 110 13.28 18.22 5.30
C ASN A 110 13.78 16.78 5.42
N HIS A 111 12.94 15.91 5.95
CA HIS A 111 13.25 14.52 6.24
C HIS A 111 12.82 13.59 5.11
N LEU A 112 12.93 12.26 5.28
CA LEU A 112 12.53 11.24 4.31
C LEU A 112 11.49 10.31 4.94
N LEU A 113 10.35 10.17 4.25
CA LEU A 113 9.36 9.12 4.48
C LEU A 113 9.40 8.13 3.31
N VAL A 114 9.45 6.84 3.61
CA VAL A 114 9.19 5.78 2.63
C VAL A 114 7.82 5.18 2.96
N TYR A 115 6.86 5.37 2.05
CA TYR A 115 5.47 5.00 2.22
C TYR A 115 5.16 3.70 1.44
N PRO A 116 4.95 2.55 2.13
CA PRO A 116 4.84 1.24 1.47
C PRO A 116 3.42 0.84 1.07
N HIS A 117 2.40 1.59 1.48
CA HIS A 117 1.00 1.17 1.34
C HIS A 117 0.38 1.55 -0.01
N PRO A 118 -0.59 0.75 -0.51
CA PRO A 118 -1.48 1.19 -1.58
C PRO A 118 -2.25 2.45 -1.16
N TYR A 119 -2.51 3.36 -2.10
CA TYR A 119 -3.30 4.55 -1.83
C TYR A 119 -3.91 5.12 -3.10
N GLU A 120 -4.78 6.14 -2.96
CA GLU A 120 -5.55 6.73 -4.05
C GLU A 120 -4.73 7.56 -5.05
N GLY A 121 -3.42 7.76 -4.80
CA GLY A 121 -2.65 8.74 -5.56
C GLY A 121 -3.03 10.17 -5.19
N LEU A 122 -3.07 11.05 -6.18
CA LEU A 122 -3.49 12.46 -6.05
C LEU A 122 -2.64 13.25 -5.02
N GLU A 123 -1.41 12.80 -4.82
CA GLU A 123 -0.43 13.41 -3.93
C GLU A 123 0.99 13.21 -4.50
N GLN A 124 1.83 14.17 -4.27
CA GLN A 124 3.25 14.11 -4.58
C GLN A 124 4.02 15.04 -3.65
N SER A 125 4.94 14.50 -2.88
CA SER A 125 5.86 15.26 -2.01
C SER A 125 7.30 14.94 -2.35
N SER A 126 8.14 15.95 -2.38
CA SER A 126 9.59 15.77 -2.59
C SER A 126 10.27 15.04 -1.43
N ASN A 127 9.59 14.89 -0.30
CA ASN A 127 10.10 14.26 0.92
C ASN A 127 9.57 12.84 1.14
N VAL A 128 8.77 12.34 0.20
CA VAL A 128 8.18 10.99 0.28
C VAL A 128 8.58 10.17 -0.92
N VAL A 129 9.01 8.93 -0.67
CA VAL A 129 9.15 7.89 -1.71
C VAL A 129 8.02 6.89 -1.52
N TYR A 130 7.14 6.81 -2.50
CA TYR A 130 5.95 5.97 -2.48
C TYR A 130 6.28 4.62 -3.11
N THR A 131 6.40 3.58 -2.30
CA THR A 131 6.72 2.23 -2.77
C THR A 131 5.49 1.35 -2.95
N GLY A 132 4.34 1.77 -2.42
CA GLY A 132 3.05 1.12 -2.66
C GLY A 132 2.46 1.45 -4.04
N PRO A 133 1.53 0.63 -4.52
CA PRO A 133 0.90 0.82 -5.81
C PRO A 133 -0.12 1.97 -5.84
N LEU A 134 -0.30 2.52 -7.04
CA LEU A 134 -1.27 3.57 -7.36
C LEU A 134 -2.51 3.01 -8.08
N PRO A 135 -3.63 3.74 -8.14
CA PRO A 135 -4.82 3.32 -8.87
C PRO A 135 -4.58 2.97 -10.34
N ASN A 136 -3.67 3.67 -11.02
CA ASN A 136 -3.35 3.32 -12.41
C ASN A 136 -2.63 1.96 -12.53
N GLN A 137 -1.97 1.51 -11.46
CA GLN A 137 -1.29 0.23 -11.38
C GLN A 137 -2.17 -0.89 -10.82
N GLN A 138 -3.33 -0.57 -10.27
CA GLN A 138 -4.28 -1.53 -9.72
C GLN A 138 -5.62 -1.44 -10.45
N MET A 139 -6.43 -0.45 -10.12
CA MET A 139 -7.79 -0.31 -10.62
C MET A 139 -7.86 -0.12 -12.13
N ALA A 140 -7.00 0.74 -12.68
CA ALA A 140 -6.99 0.99 -14.12
C ALA A 140 -6.58 -0.25 -14.91
N ALA A 141 -5.63 -1.04 -14.38
CA ALA A 141 -5.25 -2.32 -14.95
C ALA A 141 -6.39 -3.33 -14.91
N ALA A 142 -7.13 -3.38 -13.78
CA ALA A 142 -8.32 -4.23 -13.63
C ALA A 142 -9.42 -3.89 -14.64
N VAL A 143 -9.78 -2.61 -14.77
CA VAL A 143 -10.78 -2.13 -15.75
C VAL A 143 -10.37 -2.53 -17.15
N TYR A 144 -9.13 -2.21 -17.55
CA TYR A 144 -8.61 -2.58 -18.87
C TYR A 144 -8.67 -4.09 -19.13
N TRP A 145 -8.26 -4.91 -18.15
CA TRP A 145 -8.31 -6.37 -18.25
C TRP A 145 -9.73 -6.89 -18.41
N CYS A 146 -10.69 -6.37 -17.64
CA CYS A 146 -12.09 -6.77 -17.75
C CYS A 146 -12.65 -6.44 -19.13
N ILE A 147 -12.37 -5.27 -19.69
CA ILE A 147 -12.81 -4.88 -21.04
C ILE A 147 -12.12 -5.76 -22.09
N ALA A 148 -10.79 -5.84 -22.06
CA ALA A 148 -10.01 -6.49 -23.11
C ALA A 148 -10.07 -8.04 -23.10
N LYS A 149 -10.23 -8.66 -21.94
CA LYS A 149 -10.16 -10.11 -21.75
C LYS A 149 -11.50 -10.76 -21.38
N ARG A 150 -12.43 -9.97 -20.84
CA ARG A 150 -13.75 -10.45 -20.43
C ARG A 150 -14.86 -9.86 -21.32
N SER A 151 -14.53 -8.93 -22.22
CA SER A 151 -15.48 -8.21 -23.09
C SER A 151 -16.54 -7.42 -22.30
N ALA A 152 -16.18 -6.99 -21.08
CA ALA A 152 -17.06 -6.27 -20.18
C ALA A 152 -17.42 -4.89 -20.74
N LYS A 153 -18.70 -4.52 -20.63
CA LYS A 153 -19.25 -3.24 -21.07
C LYS A 153 -19.83 -2.42 -19.93
N THR A 154 -20.36 -3.10 -18.89
CA THR A 154 -21.07 -2.47 -17.78
C THR A 154 -20.35 -2.77 -16.44
N PHE A 155 -20.19 -1.72 -15.65
CA PHE A 155 -19.47 -1.77 -14.37
C PHE A 155 -20.33 -1.22 -13.24
N PHE A 156 -20.30 -1.91 -12.12
CA PHE A 156 -20.88 -1.48 -10.86
C PHE A 156 -19.77 -1.31 -9.83
N LEU A 157 -19.56 -0.10 -9.34
CA LEU A 157 -18.52 0.23 -8.39
C LEU A 157 -19.07 0.15 -6.96
N VAL A 158 -18.34 -0.49 -6.05
CA VAL A 158 -18.70 -0.54 -4.64
C VAL A 158 -17.46 -0.21 -3.82
N GLY A 159 -17.54 0.85 -3.01
CA GLY A 159 -16.44 1.30 -2.15
C GLY A 159 -16.87 1.49 -0.70
N ASP A 160 -15.91 1.61 0.20
CA ASP A 160 -16.18 2.18 1.52
C ASP A 160 -16.22 3.72 1.45
N ARG A 161 -16.55 4.36 2.57
CA ARG A 161 -16.70 5.82 2.62
C ARG A 161 -15.38 6.56 2.81
N SER A 162 -14.23 5.88 2.79
CA SER A 162 -12.91 6.51 2.92
C SER A 162 -12.59 7.44 1.75
N ASP A 163 -11.69 8.38 1.99
CA ASP A 163 -11.14 9.24 0.93
C ASP A 163 -10.49 8.42 -0.18
N ALA A 164 -9.77 7.37 0.20
CA ALA A 164 -9.10 6.48 -0.73
C ALA A 164 -10.08 5.82 -1.71
N ALA A 165 -11.17 5.20 -1.21
CA ALA A 165 -12.16 4.54 -2.05
C ALA A 165 -12.90 5.52 -2.95
N ARG A 166 -13.27 6.71 -2.44
CA ARG A 166 -13.95 7.75 -3.23
C ARG A 166 -13.10 8.27 -4.37
N CYS A 167 -11.84 8.60 -4.10
CA CYS A 167 -10.88 9.06 -5.10
C CYS A 167 -10.58 7.96 -6.12
N ALA A 168 -10.38 6.73 -5.67
CA ALA A 168 -10.12 5.60 -6.53
C ALA A 168 -11.30 5.29 -7.45
N ASN A 169 -12.55 5.31 -6.93
CA ASN A 169 -13.75 5.14 -7.76
C ASN A 169 -13.94 6.29 -8.75
N ALA A 170 -13.59 7.53 -8.40
CA ALA A 170 -13.63 8.65 -9.35
C ALA A 170 -12.63 8.45 -10.50
N ILE A 171 -11.42 7.96 -10.20
CA ILE A 171 -10.42 7.61 -11.22
C ILE A 171 -10.95 6.49 -12.14
N ALA A 172 -11.56 5.44 -11.55
CA ALA A 172 -12.17 4.36 -12.32
C ALA A 172 -13.31 4.87 -13.21
N SER A 173 -14.19 5.73 -12.68
CA SER A 173 -15.31 6.33 -13.43
C SER A 173 -14.82 7.10 -14.66
N ASP A 174 -13.82 7.96 -14.49
CA ASP A 174 -13.22 8.70 -15.60
C ASP A 174 -12.61 7.75 -16.66
N GLN A 175 -11.96 6.68 -16.20
CA GLN A 175 -11.37 5.69 -17.09
C GLN A 175 -12.43 4.92 -17.89
N LEU A 176 -13.54 4.53 -17.26
CA LEU A 176 -14.66 3.86 -17.93
C LEU A 176 -15.21 4.72 -19.05
N VAL A 177 -15.44 6.02 -18.79
CA VAL A 177 -15.87 6.99 -19.81
C VAL A 177 -14.85 7.04 -20.96
N GLY A 178 -13.55 7.16 -20.65
CA GLY A 178 -12.48 7.22 -21.65
C GLY A 178 -12.33 5.95 -22.50
N LEU A 179 -12.74 4.79 -21.98
CA LEU A 179 -12.71 3.50 -22.67
C LEU A 179 -14.05 3.11 -23.32
N GLY A 180 -15.09 3.96 -23.22
CA GLY A 180 -16.41 3.69 -23.79
C GLY A 180 -17.18 2.59 -23.07
N ALA A 181 -16.86 2.33 -21.80
CA ALA A 181 -17.61 1.43 -20.93
C ALA A 181 -18.59 2.22 -20.06
N GLU A 182 -19.66 1.57 -19.62
CA GLU A 182 -20.74 2.19 -18.87
C GLU A 182 -20.61 1.90 -17.36
N GLN A 183 -20.62 2.94 -16.56
CA GLN A 183 -20.80 2.81 -15.11
C GLN A 183 -22.29 2.83 -14.79
N ILE A 184 -22.85 1.68 -14.42
CA ILE A 184 -24.27 1.52 -14.11
C ILE A 184 -24.60 1.63 -12.62
N GLY A 185 -23.59 1.76 -11.75
CA GLY A 185 -23.78 1.99 -10.32
C GLY A 185 -22.47 2.39 -9.64
N ASN A 186 -22.62 3.15 -8.53
CA ASN A 186 -21.50 3.52 -7.66
C ASN A 186 -22.04 3.76 -6.23
N ILE A 187 -21.73 2.83 -5.31
CA ILE A 187 -22.25 2.83 -3.95
C ILE A 187 -21.10 2.84 -2.95
N TYR A 188 -21.29 3.57 -1.86
CA TYR A 188 -20.33 3.61 -0.75
C TYR A 188 -20.98 3.12 0.53
N LEU A 189 -20.40 2.09 1.13
CA LEU A 189 -20.89 1.42 2.34
C LEU A 189 -20.10 1.84 3.58
N ALA A 190 -20.79 2.10 4.67
CA ALA A 190 -20.20 2.17 6.01
C ALA A 190 -20.04 0.74 6.57
N PRO A 191 -19.19 0.55 7.59
CA PRO A 191 -18.97 -0.76 8.22
C PRO A 191 -20.25 -1.43 8.77
N THR A 192 -21.24 -0.62 9.12
CA THR A 192 -22.52 -1.06 9.71
C THR A 192 -23.67 -1.13 8.70
N ASP A 193 -23.46 -0.74 7.44
CA ASP A 193 -24.51 -0.73 6.43
C ASP A 193 -24.92 -2.17 6.04
N ASP A 194 -26.22 -2.37 5.84
CA ASP A 194 -26.73 -3.63 5.30
C ASP A 194 -26.45 -3.71 3.78
N VAL A 195 -25.71 -4.73 3.38
CA VAL A 195 -25.37 -4.97 1.98
C VAL A 195 -26.55 -5.48 1.13
N ALA A 196 -27.67 -5.84 1.75
CA ALA A 196 -28.82 -6.46 1.04
C ALA A 196 -29.39 -5.54 -0.05
N MET A 197 -29.48 -4.22 0.21
CA MET A 197 -29.94 -3.25 -0.77
C MET A 197 -29.00 -3.14 -1.96
N THR A 198 -27.68 -3.11 -1.69
CA THR A 198 -26.65 -3.10 -2.74
C THR A 198 -26.72 -4.35 -3.61
N VAL A 199 -26.87 -5.54 -2.99
CA VAL A 199 -26.99 -6.81 -3.73
C VAL A 199 -28.27 -6.83 -4.58
N ARG A 200 -29.38 -6.30 -4.07
CA ARG A 200 -30.63 -6.18 -4.85
C ARG A 200 -30.43 -5.28 -6.08
N GLU A 201 -29.80 -4.11 -5.91
CA GLU A 201 -29.53 -3.21 -7.02
C GLU A 201 -28.60 -3.84 -8.07
N ILE A 202 -27.55 -4.55 -7.62
CA ILE A 202 -26.67 -5.32 -8.50
C ILE A 202 -27.46 -6.41 -9.27
N ALA A 203 -28.37 -7.13 -8.59
CA ALA A 203 -29.18 -8.18 -9.20
C ALA A 203 -30.14 -7.63 -10.26
N GLU A 204 -30.69 -6.43 -10.04
CA GLU A 204 -31.58 -5.74 -10.99
C GLU A 204 -30.82 -5.22 -12.21
N ARG A 205 -29.65 -4.60 -11.99
CA ARG A 205 -28.83 -3.98 -13.03
C ARG A 205 -27.97 -4.95 -13.83
N LYS A 206 -27.62 -6.11 -13.28
CA LYS A 206 -26.85 -7.20 -13.90
C LYS A 206 -25.54 -6.71 -14.57
N PRO A 207 -24.61 -6.12 -13.82
CA PRO A 207 -23.35 -5.66 -14.35
C PRO A 207 -22.49 -6.82 -14.88
N ASP A 208 -21.68 -6.55 -15.92
CA ASP A 208 -20.63 -7.47 -16.34
C ASP A 208 -19.52 -7.57 -15.29
N VAL A 209 -19.25 -6.45 -14.57
CA VAL A 209 -18.21 -6.35 -13.55
C VAL A 209 -18.71 -5.63 -12.31
N ILE A 210 -18.42 -6.22 -11.16
CA ILE A 210 -18.45 -5.54 -9.86
C ILE A 210 -16.99 -5.21 -9.50
N LEU A 211 -16.65 -3.93 -9.47
CA LEU A 211 -15.32 -3.44 -9.09
C LEU A 211 -15.40 -2.93 -7.66
N SER A 212 -14.65 -3.58 -6.75
CA SER A 212 -14.70 -3.29 -5.33
C SER A 212 -13.45 -2.57 -4.83
N THR A 213 -13.68 -1.48 -4.11
CA THR A 213 -12.71 -0.76 -3.27
C THR A 213 -13.08 -0.85 -1.79
N LEU A 214 -13.96 -1.80 -1.43
CA LEU A 214 -14.32 -2.06 -0.03
C LEU A 214 -13.14 -2.67 0.73
N THR A 215 -13.02 -2.32 2.00
CA THR A 215 -12.04 -2.92 2.92
C THR A 215 -12.72 -3.62 4.10
N GLY A 216 -12.06 -4.62 4.68
CA GLY A 216 -12.49 -5.28 5.91
C GLY A 216 -13.87 -5.97 5.86
N ALA A 217 -14.63 -5.85 6.95
CA ALA A 217 -15.89 -6.57 7.15
C ALA A 217 -16.98 -6.29 6.09
N PRO A 218 -17.17 -5.06 5.57
CA PRO A 218 -18.13 -4.79 4.49
C PRO A 218 -17.85 -5.60 3.22
N TRP A 219 -16.58 -5.76 2.84
CA TRP A 219 -16.19 -6.58 1.69
C TRP A 219 -16.61 -8.04 1.88
N ILE A 220 -16.36 -8.58 3.06
CA ILE A 220 -16.74 -9.95 3.42
C ILE A 220 -18.26 -10.15 3.34
N SER A 221 -18.99 -9.20 3.92
CA SER A 221 -20.45 -9.23 3.95
C SER A 221 -21.04 -9.17 2.54
N LEU A 222 -20.48 -8.29 1.68
CA LEU A 222 -20.89 -8.20 0.28
C LEU A 222 -20.63 -9.51 -0.48
N LEU A 223 -19.45 -10.08 -0.36
CA LEU A 223 -19.14 -11.36 -1.03
C LEU A 223 -20.07 -12.49 -0.63
N ARG A 224 -20.37 -12.64 0.66
CA ARG A 224 -21.32 -13.64 1.15
C ARG A 224 -22.71 -13.42 0.58
N ALA A 225 -23.17 -12.18 0.55
CA ALA A 225 -24.49 -11.82 0.05
C ALA A 225 -24.59 -12.01 -1.48
N LEU A 226 -23.57 -11.62 -2.25
CA LEU A 226 -23.51 -11.87 -3.70
C LEU A 226 -23.57 -13.39 -3.98
N ARG A 227 -22.85 -14.19 -3.21
CA ARG A 227 -22.84 -15.64 -3.35
C ARG A 227 -24.22 -16.26 -3.04
N ALA A 228 -24.85 -15.81 -1.94
CA ALA A 228 -26.21 -16.24 -1.58
C ALA A 228 -27.23 -15.88 -2.67
N ALA A 229 -27.03 -14.78 -3.38
CA ALA A 229 -27.84 -14.35 -4.52
C ALA A 229 -27.44 -15.00 -5.86
N SER A 230 -26.45 -15.92 -5.87
CA SER A 230 -25.88 -16.54 -7.07
C SER A 230 -25.33 -15.54 -8.09
N ILE A 231 -24.78 -14.42 -7.62
CA ILE A 231 -24.14 -13.40 -8.45
C ILE A 231 -22.63 -13.63 -8.46
N GLY A 232 -22.08 -13.85 -9.65
CA GLY A 232 -20.67 -14.14 -9.87
C GLY A 232 -20.42 -14.79 -11.22
N LEU A 233 -19.28 -15.45 -11.38
CA LEU A 233 -18.96 -16.17 -12.61
C LEU A 233 -20.01 -17.24 -12.96
N PRO A 234 -20.27 -17.45 -14.27
CA PRO A 234 -19.62 -16.83 -15.44
C PRO A 234 -20.21 -15.49 -15.87
N GLN A 235 -21.34 -15.06 -15.33
CA GLN A 235 -22.09 -13.88 -15.79
C GLN A 235 -21.49 -12.57 -15.34
N THR A 236 -21.10 -12.48 -14.06
CA THR A 236 -20.55 -11.27 -13.45
C THR A 236 -19.14 -11.54 -12.94
N THR A 237 -18.19 -10.70 -13.35
CA THR A 237 -16.83 -10.71 -12.82
C THR A 237 -16.79 -9.87 -11.54
N VAL A 238 -16.43 -10.47 -10.41
CA VAL A 238 -16.18 -9.75 -9.17
C VAL A 238 -14.69 -9.55 -9.02
N ILE A 239 -14.22 -8.31 -9.01
CA ILE A 239 -12.80 -7.97 -8.92
C ILE A 239 -12.56 -6.94 -7.82
N HIS A 240 -11.55 -7.21 -6.99
CA HIS A 240 -11.09 -6.31 -5.94
C HIS A 240 -9.78 -5.64 -6.35
N TRP A 241 -9.64 -4.36 -6.04
CA TRP A 241 -8.51 -3.54 -6.48
C TRP A 241 -7.18 -3.86 -5.82
N SER A 242 -7.18 -4.51 -4.65
CA SER A 242 -5.98 -4.87 -3.90
C SER A 242 -6.23 -6.09 -3.02
N ILE A 243 -5.16 -6.76 -2.61
CA ILE A 243 -5.21 -7.74 -1.53
C ILE A 243 -4.69 -7.07 -0.28
N TYR A 244 -5.55 -6.97 0.73
CA TYR A 244 -5.11 -6.63 2.06
C TYR A 244 -4.89 -7.91 2.87
N PRO A 245 -3.79 -8.03 3.63
CA PRO A 245 -3.54 -9.18 4.52
C PRO A 245 -4.68 -9.46 5.50
N GLU A 246 -5.47 -8.45 5.89
CA GLU A 246 -6.66 -8.59 6.74
C GLU A 246 -7.68 -9.59 6.20
N THR A 247 -7.78 -9.69 4.89
CA THR A 247 -8.72 -10.64 4.29
C THR A 247 -8.26 -12.08 4.47
N SER A 248 -7.00 -12.32 4.84
CA SER A 248 -6.45 -13.66 5.00
C SER A 248 -6.70 -14.29 6.37
N ASP A 249 -6.77 -13.48 7.44
CA ASP A 249 -6.89 -13.99 8.82
C ASP A 249 -8.34 -14.04 9.32
N THR A 250 -9.20 -13.16 8.78
CA THR A 250 -10.61 -13.05 9.19
C THR A 250 -11.59 -13.60 8.18
N LEU A 251 -11.15 -13.81 6.93
CA LEU A 251 -11.90 -14.49 5.88
C LEU A 251 -11.29 -15.86 5.64
N PRO A 252 -12.09 -16.92 5.70
CA PRO A 252 -11.73 -18.13 4.97
C PRO A 252 -11.59 -17.72 3.50
N ARG A 253 -10.38 -17.81 2.93
CA ARG A 253 -10.11 -17.47 1.52
C ARG A 253 -11.05 -18.19 0.54
N GLU A 254 -11.58 -19.33 0.96
CA GLU A 254 -12.66 -20.05 0.31
C GLU A 254 -13.89 -19.16 0.05
N SER A 255 -14.13 -18.15 0.92
CA SER A 255 -15.22 -17.19 0.71
C SER A 255 -14.99 -16.27 -0.47
N MET A 256 -13.75 -16.13 -0.94
CA MET A 256 -13.38 -15.33 -2.10
C MET A 256 -13.23 -16.16 -3.38
N GLN A 257 -13.47 -17.47 -3.32
CA GLN A 257 -13.34 -18.34 -4.50
C GLN A 257 -14.05 -17.70 -5.71
N ASP A 258 -13.43 -17.82 -6.87
CA ASP A 258 -13.95 -17.30 -8.15
C ASP A 258 -14.07 -15.79 -8.23
N THR A 259 -13.52 -15.05 -7.28
CA THR A 259 -13.28 -13.62 -7.42
C THR A 259 -11.88 -13.36 -7.98
N PHE A 260 -11.67 -12.15 -8.48
CA PHE A 260 -10.38 -11.71 -8.97
C PHE A 260 -9.82 -10.62 -8.05
N VAL A 261 -8.49 -10.57 -8.00
CA VAL A 261 -7.76 -9.57 -7.23
C VAL A 261 -6.64 -9.03 -8.08
N VAL A 262 -6.36 -7.76 -7.93
CA VAL A 262 -5.17 -7.15 -8.52
C VAL A 262 -4.03 -7.32 -7.57
N THR A 263 -2.88 -7.77 -8.07
CA THR A 263 -1.63 -7.88 -7.32
C THR A 263 -0.52 -7.12 -8.02
N THR A 264 0.43 -6.65 -7.25
CA THR A 264 1.62 -5.95 -7.79
C THR A 264 2.89 -6.57 -7.24
N SER A 265 4.01 -6.25 -7.86
CA SER A 265 5.32 -6.75 -7.44
C SER A 265 5.77 -6.31 -6.04
N THR A 266 5.02 -5.43 -5.38
CA THR A 266 5.26 -5.02 -3.98
C THR A 266 4.35 -5.75 -2.99
N GLU A 267 3.29 -6.41 -3.45
CA GLU A 267 2.32 -7.06 -2.56
C GLU A 267 2.75 -8.49 -2.26
N HIS A 268 2.99 -8.76 -0.99
CA HIS A 268 3.35 -10.07 -0.51
C HIS A 268 2.06 -10.87 -0.26
N GLY A 269 1.73 -11.78 -1.15
CA GLY A 269 0.72 -12.80 -0.85
C GLY A 269 1.25 -13.72 0.26
N PRO A 270 0.37 -14.30 1.12
CA PRO A 270 0.76 -15.22 2.20
C PRO A 270 1.47 -16.51 1.75
N THR A 271 1.60 -16.75 0.46
CA THR A 271 2.43 -17.80 -0.13
C THR A 271 3.93 -17.64 0.12
N VAL A 272 4.40 -16.51 0.65
CA VAL A 272 5.85 -16.28 0.88
C VAL A 272 6.34 -16.98 2.16
N LEU A 273 5.50 -17.22 3.14
CA LEU A 273 5.87 -17.99 4.33
C LEU A 273 6.01 -19.50 4.07
N GLU A 274 5.35 -20.04 3.05
CA GLU A 274 5.48 -21.46 2.66
C GLU A 274 6.60 -21.72 1.63
N ALA A 275 7.10 -20.71 0.94
CA ALA A 275 8.11 -20.86 -0.12
C ALA A 275 9.57 -20.79 0.37
N THR A 276 9.86 -21.18 1.62
CA THR A 276 11.23 -21.48 2.07
C THR A 276 11.75 -22.82 1.54
N ALA A 277 10.92 -23.59 0.82
CA ALA A 277 11.32 -24.82 0.17
C ALA A 277 11.43 -24.64 -1.34
N THR A 278 12.69 -24.49 -1.79
CA THR A 278 13.21 -24.91 -3.10
C THR A 278 12.22 -24.93 -4.29
N THR A 279 12.23 -23.89 -5.13
CA THR A 279 12.01 -24.11 -6.56
C THR A 279 12.77 -23.10 -7.41
N ALA A 280 13.54 -23.66 -8.34
CA ALA A 280 14.36 -22.96 -9.29
C ALA A 280 13.53 -22.00 -10.17
N VAL A 281 14.04 -20.79 -10.32
CA VAL A 281 13.53 -19.77 -11.25
C VAL A 281 13.64 -20.34 -12.67
N SER A 282 12.51 -20.45 -13.37
CA SER A 282 12.51 -20.75 -14.81
C SER A 282 13.08 -19.54 -15.58
N PRO A 283 14.04 -19.73 -16.50
CA PRO A 283 14.73 -18.64 -17.18
C PRO A 283 13.94 -18.15 -18.40
N ALA A 284 12.75 -17.58 -18.21
CA ALA A 284 11.93 -17.12 -19.33
C ALA A 284 11.75 -15.59 -19.39
N SER A 285 12.52 -14.81 -18.65
CA SER A 285 12.58 -13.36 -18.82
C SER A 285 14.00 -12.94 -19.24
N THR A 286 14.20 -12.80 -20.53
CA THR A 286 15.40 -12.22 -21.13
C THR A 286 15.43 -10.69 -20.94
N GLY A 287 15.55 -10.25 -19.71
CA GLY A 287 15.96 -8.90 -19.35
C GLY A 287 17.33 -9.02 -18.68
N ILE A 288 18.29 -8.22 -19.08
CA ILE A 288 19.67 -8.22 -18.58
C ILE A 288 19.64 -7.80 -17.11
N LEU A 289 19.48 -8.78 -16.19
CA LEU A 289 19.68 -8.58 -14.76
C LEU A 289 21.18 -8.72 -14.48
N SER A 290 21.74 -7.75 -13.76
CA SER A 290 23.12 -7.83 -13.29
C SER A 290 23.28 -8.94 -12.24
N PRO A 291 24.42 -9.65 -12.16
CA PRO A 291 24.70 -10.58 -11.08
C PRO A 291 24.55 -9.98 -9.68
N SER A 292 24.72 -8.67 -9.52
CA SER A 292 24.48 -7.94 -8.27
C SER A 292 23.00 -7.94 -7.86
N ASP A 293 22.06 -8.10 -8.79
CA ASP A 293 20.62 -8.09 -8.50
C ASP A 293 20.18 -9.35 -7.71
N PHE A 294 20.97 -10.43 -7.80
CA PHE A 294 20.73 -11.68 -7.06
C PHE A 294 21.49 -11.75 -5.72
N SER A 295 22.35 -10.77 -5.40
CA SER A 295 23.09 -10.72 -4.13
C SER A 295 22.21 -10.29 -2.95
N THR A 296 21.05 -9.68 -3.19
CA THR A 296 20.12 -9.27 -2.14
C THR A 296 19.31 -10.48 -1.66
N PRO A 297 19.31 -10.79 -0.34
CA PRO A 297 18.56 -11.92 0.18
C PRO A 297 17.06 -11.83 -0.07
N PRO A 298 16.35 -12.97 -0.15
CA PRO A 298 14.90 -12.99 -0.35
C PRO A 298 14.11 -12.17 0.67
N SER A 299 14.48 -12.22 1.96
CA SER A 299 13.84 -11.44 3.02
C SER A 299 13.91 -9.93 2.79
N VAL A 300 15.04 -9.43 2.30
CA VAL A 300 15.21 -8.01 1.97
C VAL A 300 14.48 -7.66 0.67
N ARG A 301 14.58 -8.49 -0.37
CA ARG A 301 13.88 -8.28 -1.63
C ARG A 301 12.37 -8.26 -1.48
N ASN A 302 11.85 -9.01 -0.52
CA ASN A 302 10.44 -9.07 -0.21
C ASN A 302 9.94 -7.85 0.60
N CYS A 303 10.83 -6.90 0.93
CA CYS A 303 10.49 -5.63 1.54
C CYS A 303 11.07 -4.49 0.69
N PRO A 304 10.43 -4.09 -0.42
CA PRO A 304 10.97 -3.12 -1.36
C PRO A 304 11.30 -1.77 -0.73
N SER A 305 10.54 -1.31 0.26
CA SER A 305 10.80 -0.07 0.99
C SER A 305 12.19 -0.07 1.64
N ILE A 306 12.50 -1.11 2.43
CA ILE A 306 13.80 -1.28 3.09
C ILE A 306 14.90 -1.55 2.07
N ALA A 307 14.63 -2.39 1.06
CA ALA A 307 15.64 -2.77 0.05
C ALA A 307 16.12 -1.55 -0.75
N LEU A 308 15.20 -0.76 -1.29
CA LEU A 308 15.53 0.44 -2.10
C LEU A 308 16.24 1.48 -1.24
N TRP A 309 15.80 1.70 -0.01
CA TRP A 309 16.48 2.60 0.92
C TRP A 309 17.90 2.12 1.24
N ALA A 310 18.10 0.83 1.53
CA ALA A 310 19.41 0.30 1.86
C ALA A 310 20.39 0.40 0.68
N GLN A 311 19.92 0.20 -0.55
CA GLN A 311 20.72 0.43 -1.77
C GLN A 311 21.10 1.91 -1.89
N ALA A 312 20.15 2.82 -1.66
CA ALA A 312 20.38 4.26 -1.70
C ALA A 312 21.38 4.74 -0.64
N VAL A 313 21.33 4.18 0.58
CA VAL A 313 22.32 4.46 1.64
C VAL A 313 23.73 4.03 1.21
N ARG A 314 23.88 2.84 0.61
CA ARG A 314 25.17 2.36 0.11
C ARG A 314 25.69 3.25 -1.03
N GLU A 315 24.84 3.63 -1.98
CA GLU A 315 25.21 4.50 -3.09
C GLU A 315 25.59 5.92 -2.62
N ALA A 316 24.80 6.48 -1.70
CA ALA A 316 25.06 7.83 -1.15
C ALA A 316 26.29 7.86 -0.23
N GLY A 317 26.74 6.71 0.28
CA GLY A 317 27.84 6.61 1.26
C GLY A 317 27.51 7.30 2.60
N THR A 318 26.23 7.49 2.90
CA THR A 318 25.75 8.19 4.10
C THR A 318 24.31 7.81 4.39
N ALA A 319 23.86 8.01 5.65
CA ALA A 319 22.47 7.90 6.05
C ALA A 319 21.75 9.27 6.12
N ASP A 320 22.34 10.34 5.61
CA ASP A 320 21.70 11.66 5.53
C ASP A 320 20.43 11.60 4.67
N ALA A 321 19.30 12.02 5.24
CA ALA A 321 17.98 11.91 4.62
C ALA A 321 17.90 12.56 3.22
N GLY A 322 18.51 13.73 3.04
CA GLY A 322 18.48 14.45 1.77
C GLY A 322 19.31 13.74 0.69
N ARG A 323 20.51 13.27 1.03
CA ARG A 323 21.39 12.55 0.10
C ARG A 323 20.82 11.18 -0.25
N VAL A 324 20.28 10.45 0.73
CA VAL A 324 19.62 9.15 0.51
C VAL A 324 18.40 9.32 -0.36
N ARG A 325 17.56 10.34 -0.13
CA ARG A 325 16.39 10.65 -0.97
C ARG A 325 16.79 10.83 -2.44
N MET A 326 17.84 11.61 -2.71
CA MET A 326 18.35 11.78 -4.08
C MET A 326 18.89 10.49 -4.69
N ALA A 327 19.52 9.64 -3.89
CA ALA A 327 19.99 8.34 -4.35
C ALA A 327 18.83 7.36 -4.63
N MET A 328 17.74 7.42 -3.86
CA MET A 328 16.56 6.57 -4.08
C MET A 328 15.94 6.73 -5.47
N MET A 329 16.04 7.93 -6.08
CA MET A 329 15.53 8.17 -7.43
C MET A 329 16.23 7.36 -8.53
N ARG A 330 17.30 6.66 -8.22
CA ARG A 330 18.07 5.83 -9.16
C ARG A 330 18.04 4.35 -8.79
N GLN A 331 17.28 3.99 -7.76
CA GLN A 331 17.25 2.61 -7.27
C GLN A 331 16.26 1.76 -8.05
N GLY A 332 16.61 0.50 -8.18
CA GLY A 332 15.77 -0.54 -8.72
C GLY A 332 16.02 -1.87 -8.03
N LEU A 333 15.02 -2.73 -8.04
CA LEU A 333 15.03 -4.03 -7.39
C LEU A 333 14.42 -5.07 -8.32
N ALA A 334 15.10 -6.19 -8.50
CA ALA A 334 14.51 -7.36 -9.12
C ALA A 334 13.68 -8.11 -8.07
N SER A 335 12.37 -8.14 -8.24
CA SER A 335 11.46 -8.96 -7.45
C SER A 335 11.10 -10.24 -8.19
N ARG A 336 10.40 -11.14 -7.51
CA ARG A 336 9.91 -12.40 -8.12
C ARG A 336 8.90 -12.14 -9.25
N GLU A 337 8.10 -11.10 -9.12
CA GLU A 337 7.04 -10.71 -10.04
C GLU A 337 7.51 -9.73 -11.12
N GLY A 338 8.75 -9.25 -11.05
CA GLY A 338 9.30 -8.32 -12.03
C GLY A 338 10.23 -7.27 -11.44
N ILE A 339 10.47 -6.20 -12.17
CA ILE A 339 11.36 -5.12 -11.74
C ILE A 339 10.52 -4.06 -11.01
N ILE A 340 11.03 -3.59 -9.86
CA ILE A 340 10.55 -2.43 -9.14
C ILE A 340 11.61 -1.35 -9.30
N THR A 341 11.26 -0.15 -9.73
CA THR A 341 12.20 0.99 -9.83
C THR A 341 11.49 2.28 -9.45
N VAL A 342 12.22 3.20 -8.84
CA VAL A 342 11.67 4.49 -8.45
C VAL A 342 11.62 5.42 -9.68
N ASP A 343 10.45 5.99 -9.97
CA ASP A 343 10.31 7.04 -10.98
C ASP A 343 10.91 8.35 -10.44
N PRO A 344 11.93 8.93 -11.10
CA PRO A 344 12.62 10.09 -10.58
C PRO A 344 11.80 11.39 -10.62
N VAL A 345 10.70 11.40 -11.37
CA VAL A 345 9.81 12.57 -11.50
C VAL A 345 8.75 12.57 -10.42
N THR A 346 8.15 11.41 -10.19
CA THR A 346 6.99 11.29 -9.28
C THR A 346 7.36 10.73 -7.91
N GLN A 347 8.55 10.15 -7.75
CA GLN A 347 9.03 9.46 -6.53
C GLN A 347 8.16 8.23 -6.16
N HIS A 348 7.42 7.69 -7.12
CA HIS A 348 6.65 6.46 -6.99
C HIS A 348 7.36 5.31 -7.68
N THR A 349 6.98 4.09 -7.35
CA THR A 349 7.59 2.91 -7.97
C THR A 349 6.85 2.46 -9.24
N TRP A 350 7.61 2.10 -10.27
CA TRP A 350 7.12 1.29 -11.39
C TRP A 350 6.91 -0.13 -10.89
N LEU A 351 5.76 -0.72 -11.20
CA LEU A 351 5.37 -2.02 -10.67
C LEU A 351 4.83 -2.93 -11.78
N THR A 352 5.19 -4.20 -11.74
CA THR A 352 4.52 -5.22 -12.54
C THR A 352 3.18 -5.54 -11.90
N VAL A 353 2.13 -5.60 -12.71
CA VAL A 353 0.76 -5.83 -12.27
C VAL A 353 0.28 -7.18 -12.77
N SER A 354 -0.40 -7.91 -11.91
CA SER A 354 -1.04 -9.18 -12.24
C SER A 354 -2.50 -9.17 -11.80
N ILE A 355 -3.33 -9.92 -12.52
CA ILE A 355 -4.69 -10.26 -12.09
C ILE A 355 -4.66 -11.73 -11.69
N ALA A 356 -5.05 -12.02 -10.49
CA ALA A 356 -5.13 -13.38 -9.98
C ALA A 356 -6.58 -13.75 -9.65
N ARG A 357 -6.94 -15.02 -9.92
CA ARG A 357 -8.19 -15.63 -9.49
C ARG A 357 -7.97 -16.28 -8.13
N VAL A 358 -8.90 -16.09 -7.22
CA VAL A 358 -8.89 -16.80 -5.95
C VAL A 358 -9.41 -18.23 -6.15
N THR A 359 -8.61 -19.22 -5.80
CA THR A 359 -8.95 -20.66 -5.93
C THR A 359 -9.83 -21.13 -4.77
N ALA A 360 -10.40 -22.32 -4.89
CA ALA A 360 -11.20 -22.96 -3.83
C ALA A 360 -10.40 -23.17 -2.53
N SER A 361 -9.09 -23.39 -2.62
CA SER A 361 -8.19 -23.49 -1.46
C SER A 361 -7.75 -22.14 -0.90
N GLY A 362 -8.24 -21.02 -1.47
CA GLY A 362 -7.84 -19.68 -1.12
C GLY A 362 -6.46 -19.25 -1.65
N GLY A 363 -5.85 -20.06 -2.52
CA GLY A 363 -4.64 -19.68 -3.25
C GLY A 363 -4.93 -18.66 -4.35
N LEU A 364 -3.89 -18.04 -4.87
CA LEU A 364 -3.95 -17.09 -5.97
C LEU A 364 -3.40 -17.73 -7.24
N GLU A 365 -4.24 -17.82 -8.26
CA GLU A 365 -3.87 -18.29 -9.59
C GLU A 365 -3.75 -17.09 -10.53
N PRO A 366 -2.54 -16.72 -10.99
CA PRO A 366 -2.38 -15.63 -11.94
C PRO A 366 -3.06 -15.98 -13.26
N VAL A 367 -4.05 -15.18 -13.66
CA VAL A 367 -4.77 -15.32 -14.95
C VAL A 367 -4.27 -14.33 -16.00
N TRP A 368 -3.59 -13.27 -15.56
CA TRP A 368 -2.92 -12.31 -16.41
C TRP A 368 -1.78 -11.63 -15.66
N THR A 369 -0.68 -11.40 -16.34
CA THR A 369 0.45 -10.62 -15.83
C THR A 369 0.92 -9.66 -16.89
N GLY A 370 1.14 -8.44 -16.52
CA GLY A 370 1.72 -7.40 -17.38
C GLY A 370 3.13 -7.80 -17.85
N LYS A 371 3.41 -7.58 -19.13
CA LYS A 371 4.74 -7.89 -19.71
C LYS A 371 5.83 -6.91 -19.26
N GLN A 372 5.43 -5.75 -18.80
CA GLN A 372 6.32 -4.67 -18.37
C GLN A 372 5.76 -4.02 -17.12
N ALA A 373 6.65 -3.44 -16.29
CA ALA A 373 6.25 -2.62 -15.17
C ALA A 373 5.47 -1.38 -15.67
N LEU A 374 4.36 -1.06 -15.01
CA LEU A 374 3.57 0.11 -15.31
C LEU A 374 4.17 1.34 -14.62
N ARG A 375 4.28 2.41 -15.39
CA ARG A 375 4.69 3.71 -14.86
C ARG A 375 3.66 4.21 -13.86
N PRO A 376 4.09 4.73 -12.70
CA PRO A 376 3.20 5.39 -11.76
C PRO A 376 2.65 6.70 -12.34
N VAL A 377 1.34 6.91 -12.20
CA VAL A 377 0.65 8.15 -12.61
C VAL A 377 -0.17 8.63 -11.41
N PRO A 378 0.44 9.41 -10.49
CA PRO A 378 -0.26 9.88 -9.29
C PRO A 378 -1.44 10.81 -9.61
N PHE A 379 -1.36 11.60 -10.68
CA PHE A 379 -2.47 12.43 -11.19
C PHE A 379 -2.86 11.95 -12.58
N PRO A 380 -3.95 11.18 -12.73
CA PRO A 380 -4.44 10.72 -14.03
C PRO A 380 -4.77 11.88 -14.97
N ILE A 381 -4.49 11.70 -16.26
CA ILE A 381 -4.62 12.75 -17.30
C ILE A 381 -6.09 13.09 -17.67
N SER A 382 -7.05 12.35 -17.12
CA SER A 382 -8.49 12.61 -17.35
C SER A 382 -8.96 13.95 -16.80
N ARG A 383 -8.25 14.50 -15.81
CA ARG A 383 -8.51 15.83 -15.23
C ARG A 383 -7.19 16.58 -15.06
N SER A 384 -7.27 17.92 -14.92
CA SER A 384 -6.13 18.71 -14.51
C SER A 384 -5.74 18.39 -13.05
N ARG A 385 -4.52 18.74 -12.67
CA ARG A 385 -4.04 18.54 -11.30
C ARG A 385 -4.91 19.28 -10.30
N GLU A 386 -5.29 20.53 -10.61
CA GLU A 386 -6.13 21.37 -9.77
C GLU A 386 -7.54 20.76 -9.59
N ALA A 387 -8.08 20.13 -10.64
CA ALA A 387 -9.37 19.46 -10.56
C ALA A 387 -9.33 18.20 -9.69
N TRP A 388 -8.18 17.48 -9.68
CA TRP A 388 -7.96 16.36 -8.77
C TRP A 388 -7.79 16.84 -7.34
N GLU A 389 -6.98 17.88 -7.09
CA GLU A 389 -6.78 18.46 -5.77
C GLU A 389 -8.10 19.00 -5.19
N GLN A 390 -8.95 19.61 -6.03
CA GLN A 390 -10.30 20.04 -5.62
C GLN A 390 -11.18 18.85 -5.23
N LEU A 391 -11.17 17.75 -6.00
CA LEU A 391 -11.93 16.54 -5.67
C LEU A 391 -11.50 15.96 -4.33
N VAL A 392 -10.18 15.89 -4.05
CA VAL A 392 -9.67 15.45 -2.74
C VAL A 392 -10.17 16.34 -1.63
N ALA A 393 -10.09 17.68 -1.80
CA ALA A 393 -10.55 18.63 -0.80
C ALA A 393 -12.07 18.53 -0.55
N ASP A 394 -12.87 18.31 -1.60
CA ASP A 394 -14.33 18.12 -1.48
C ASP A 394 -14.67 16.81 -0.75
N THR A 395 -13.90 15.74 -1.02
CA THR A 395 -14.08 14.44 -0.37
C THR A 395 -13.81 14.55 1.14
N VAL A 396 -12.70 15.16 1.53
CA VAL A 396 -12.34 15.39 2.95
C VAL A 396 -13.42 16.23 3.65
N ARG A 397 -13.87 17.33 3.03
CA ARG A 397 -14.92 18.18 3.63
C ARG A 397 -16.24 17.45 3.83
N SER A 398 -16.62 16.58 2.91
CA SER A 398 -17.87 15.82 3.02
C SER A 398 -17.88 14.87 4.22
N GLN A 399 -16.73 14.36 4.61
CA GLN A 399 -16.59 13.50 5.78
C GLN A 399 -16.65 14.29 7.09
N GLN A 400 -15.99 15.46 7.15
CA GLN A 400 -16.01 16.33 8.33
C GLN A 400 -17.42 16.87 8.63
N GLY A 401 -18.23 17.15 7.59
CA GLY A 401 -19.62 17.59 7.74
C GLY A 401 -20.59 16.48 8.21
N SER A 402 -20.26 15.22 8.06
CA SER A 402 -21.05 14.08 8.54
C SER A 402 -20.76 13.65 9.97
N ALA A 403 -19.70 14.16 10.58
CA ALA A 403 -19.32 13.95 11.97
C ALA A 403 -19.95 14.99 12.92
N THR A 404 -21.27 15.25 12.80
CA THR A 404 -21.98 16.01 13.86
C THR A 404 -22.10 15.11 15.08
N PRO A 405 -21.56 15.50 16.25
CA PRO A 405 -21.73 14.69 17.47
C PRO A 405 -23.22 14.58 17.80
N ALA A 406 -23.65 13.38 18.15
CA ALA A 406 -24.97 13.15 18.70
C ALA A 406 -25.18 14.11 19.88
N PRO A 407 -26.36 14.73 20.03
CA PRO A 407 -26.63 15.60 21.17
C PRO A 407 -26.40 14.82 22.46
N THR A 408 -25.55 15.35 23.33
CA THR A 408 -25.29 14.81 24.64
C THR A 408 -26.64 14.83 25.37
N GLU A 409 -27.25 13.67 25.59
CA GLU A 409 -28.39 13.54 26.50
C GLU A 409 -27.95 14.05 27.88
N GLN A 410 -28.49 15.20 28.25
CA GLN A 410 -28.38 15.70 29.63
C GLN A 410 -29.14 14.73 30.55
N ILE A 411 -28.39 13.95 31.32
CA ILE A 411 -28.95 13.16 32.41
C ILE A 411 -29.58 14.14 33.40
N PRO A 412 -30.89 14.08 33.70
CA PRO A 412 -31.49 14.95 34.67
C PRO A 412 -30.93 14.61 36.05
N GLU A 413 -30.38 15.62 36.72
CA GLU A 413 -29.96 15.51 38.13
C GLU A 413 -31.13 15.05 38.99
N SER A 414 -31.03 13.88 39.59
CA SER A 414 -31.96 13.36 40.58
C SER A 414 -31.88 14.25 41.82
N GLY A 415 -32.91 15.07 42.00
CA GLY A 415 -33.07 15.89 43.20
C GLY A 415 -33.01 15.09 44.50
N SER A 416 -32.06 15.42 45.35
CA SER A 416 -31.95 14.95 46.71
C SER A 416 -33.12 15.52 47.54
N ARG A 417 -34.09 14.68 47.91
CA ARG A 417 -34.93 14.98 49.07
C ARG A 417 -34.23 14.43 50.29
N ARG A 418 -33.88 15.28 51.23
CA ARG A 418 -33.65 14.95 52.63
C ARG A 418 -34.91 15.22 53.45
N PRO A 419 -35.05 14.53 54.58
CA PRO A 419 -36.29 14.38 55.37
C PRO A 419 -36.77 15.62 56.05
#